data_413dde0e86aaac6687e01779f1c7791c
#
_entry.id   413dde0e86aaac6687e01779f1c7791c
#
_cell.length_a   1.000
_cell.length_b   1.000
_cell.length_c   1.000
_cell.angle_alpha   90.00
_cell.angle_beta   90.00
_cell.angle_gamma   90.00
#
_symmetry.space_group_name_H-M   'P 1'
#
loop_
_entity.id
_entity.type
_entity.pdbx_description
1 polymer ?
#
loop_
_entity_poly.entity_id
_entity_poly.type
_entity_poly.pdbx_seq_one_letter_code
_entity_poly.pdbx_strand_id
1 'polypeptide(L)'
;MNLPLALVGTAVTLGWVWPVWMVRHQHRFDPRLAMAVWPAVQLLCALAVVGVAVTLLLPGHASSFMSSLVGQCLDSLAHATPAAGESAAGAVGAVALVVAVGCVSLRIVQRRSAQRARRQQLSDTICLTGFQLPGFPDVWWLDDDRPVAFCLSGPRTRIGASTGLFGRLGIDELHAVLSHERAHARMRHHTTIVWAEACGRTLAAVPLFRFGAQSVRGLSEQAADAAAAASHGRATVASALIKLASAPPAPMPPGSLGAAQGSVGFRLDTLTGRAPRSNFRSSLHIAAITTLCVVAPAAVVVAALSVLTCS
;
A
#
# COMPACT_ATOMS: atom_id res chain seq x y z
N MET A 1 -31.71 -8.98 9.06
CA MET A 1 -31.38 -9.20 7.62
C MET A 1 -30.53 -8.08 6.98
N ASN A 2 -30.47 -6.91 7.61
CA ASN A 2 -29.92 -5.69 6.98
C ASN A 2 -28.40 -5.51 7.15
N LEU A 3 -27.83 -5.91 8.30
CA LEU A 3 -26.41 -5.76 8.59
C LEU A 3 -25.50 -6.58 7.63
N PRO A 4 -25.79 -7.87 7.37
CA PRO A 4 -24.99 -8.67 6.41
C PRO A 4 -24.99 -8.06 5.01
N LEU A 5 -26.13 -7.57 4.52
CA LEU A 5 -26.24 -6.93 3.20
C LEU A 5 -25.44 -5.62 3.13
N ALA A 6 -25.48 -4.81 4.18
CA ALA A 6 -24.67 -3.60 4.28
C ALA A 6 -23.16 -3.91 4.25
N LEU A 7 -22.73 -4.94 4.98
CA LEU A 7 -21.35 -5.38 5.01
C LEU A 7 -20.90 -5.95 3.66
N VAL A 8 -21.74 -6.74 2.97
CA VAL A 8 -21.48 -7.22 1.62
C VAL A 8 -21.35 -6.05 0.64
N GLY A 9 -22.30 -5.10 0.67
CA GLY A 9 -22.24 -3.88 -0.16
C GLY A 9 -20.95 -3.10 0.07
N THR A 10 -20.54 -2.95 1.32
CA THR A 10 -19.28 -2.31 1.69
C THR A 10 -18.07 -3.08 1.14
N ALA A 11 -18.01 -4.40 1.32
CA ALA A 11 -16.92 -5.22 0.82
C ALA A 11 -16.81 -5.17 -0.72
N VAL A 12 -17.95 -5.21 -1.42
CA VAL A 12 -17.99 -5.10 -2.89
C VAL A 12 -17.52 -3.71 -3.34
N THR A 13 -18.04 -2.64 -2.71
CA THR A 13 -17.65 -1.27 -3.07
C THR A 13 -16.15 -1.03 -2.85
N LEU A 14 -15.62 -1.44 -1.71
CA LEU A 14 -14.20 -1.31 -1.40
C LEU A 14 -13.34 -2.24 -2.26
N GLY A 15 -13.80 -3.44 -2.57
CA GLY A 15 -13.05 -4.43 -3.34
C GLY A 15 -12.95 -4.11 -4.83
N TRP A 16 -13.99 -3.53 -5.44
CA TRP A 16 -14.09 -3.38 -6.90
C TRP A 16 -14.22 -1.94 -7.37
N VAL A 17 -15.03 -1.10 -6.72
CA VAL A 17 -15.29 0.27 -7.19
C VAL A 17 -14.20 1.22 -6.75
N TRP A 18 -13.89 1.24 -5.45
CA TRP A 18 -12.92 2.15 -4.87
C TRP A 18 -11.52 2.05 -5.51
N PRO A 19 -10.92 0.85 -5.76
CA PRO A 19 -9.58 0.76 -6.32
C PRO A 19 -9.49 1.32 -7.74
N VAL A 20 -10.53 1.16 -8.56
CA VAL A 20 -10.58 1.72 -9.91
C VAL A 20 -10.60 3.25 -9.86
N TRP A 21 -11.39 3.80 -8.96
CA TRP A 21 -11.43 5.24 -8.72
C TRP A 21 -10.09 5.76 -8.18
N MET A 22 -9.52 5.08 -7.18
CA MET A 22 -8.26 5.48 -6.55
C MET A 22 -7.09 5.49 -7.55
N VAL A 23 -6.94 4.46 -8.38
CA VAL A 23 -5.87 4.39 -9.40
C VAL A 23 -5.95 5.58 -10.36
N ARG A 24 -7.16 6.00 -10.76
CA ARG A 24 -7.36 7.14 -11.65
C ARG A 24 -7.04 8.49 -11.02
N HIS A 25 -7.17 8.61 -9.69
CA HIS A 25 -7.09 9.90 -9.00
C HIS A 25 -5.91 10.01 -8.02
N GLN A 26 -5.18 8.91 -7.73
CA GLN A 26 -4.11 8.89 -6.71
C GLN A 26 -3.02 9.94 -6.94
N HIS A 27 -2.79 10.36 -8.18
CA HIS A 27 -1.81 11.39 -8.53
C HIS A 27 -2.17 12.80 -8.02
N ARG A 28 -3.44 13.03 -7.62
CA ARG A 28 -3.93 14.30 -7.07
C ARG A 28 -3.67 14.44 -5.58
N PHE A 29 -3.22 13.39 -4.93
CA PHE A 29 -3.12 13.28 -3.49
C PHE A 29 -1.66 13.27 -3.02
N ASP A 30 -1.44 13.61 -1.75
CA ASP A 30 -0.13 13.43 -1.15
C ASP A 30 0.27 11.94 -1.24
N PRO A 31 1.44 11.61 -1.83
CA PRO A 31 1.83 10.22 -2.06
C PRO A 31 1.94 9.41 -0.77
N ARG A 32 2.32 10.04 0.36
CA ARG A 32 2.47 9.39 1.67
C ARG A 32 1.11 8.99 2.22
N LEU A 33 0.13 9.89 2.13
CA LEU A 33 -1.24 9.63 2.56
C LEU A 33 -1.90 8.60 1.63
N ALA A 34 -1.78 8.77 0.32
CA ALA A 34 -2.30 7.80 -0.65
C ALA A 34 -1.75 6.40 -0.41
N MET A 35 -0.44 6.27 -0.12
CA MET A 35 0.20 4.98 0.21
C MET A 35 -0.33 4.37 1.51
N ALA A 36 -0.65 5.17 2.53
CA ALA A 36 -1.20 4.70 3.80
C ALA A 36 -2.68 4.26 3.67
N VAL A 37 -3.43 4.89 2.77
CA VAL A 37 -4.85 4.57 2.54
C VAL A 37 -5.04 3.18 1.95
N TRP A 38 -4.15 2.70 1.08
CA TRP A 38 -4.27 1.38 0.47
C TRP A 38 -4.37 0.23 1.50
N PRO A 39 -3.41 0.04 2.43
CA PRO A 39 -3.52 -1.01 3.44
C PRO A 39 -4.68 -0.77 4.42
N ALA A 40 -5.05 0.48 4.71
CA ALA A 40 -6.20 0.79 5.55
C ALA A 40 -7.51 0.31 4.92
N VAL A 41 -7.72 0.57 3.63
CA VAL A 41 -8.91 0.11 2.89
C VAL A 41 -8.90 -1.42 2.72
N GLN A 42 -7.73 -2.03 2.50
CA GLN A 42 -7.60 -3.50 2.47
C GLN A 42 -8.02 -4.13 3.80
N LEU A 43 -7.59 -3.56 4.93
CA LEU A 43 -8.01 -4.00 6.26
C LEU A 43 -9.52 -3.83 6.46
N LEU A 44 -10.07 -2.68 6.06
CA LEU A 44 -11.50 -2.39 6.20
C LEU A 44 -12.35 -3.36 5.36
N CYS A 45 -11.93 -3.66 4.13
CA CYS A 45 -12.58 -4.67 3.29
C CYS A 45 -12.53 -6.06 3.94
N ALA A 46 -11.39 -6.45 4.51
CA ALA A 46 -11.25 -7.72 5.24
C ALA A 46 -12.18 -7.75 6.47
N LEU A 47 -12.26 -6.66 7.25
CA LEU A 47 -13.14 -6.56 8.40
C LEU A 47 -14.62 -6.63 7.99
N ALA A 48 -15.02 -6.06 6.86
CA ALA A 48 -16.38 -6.19 6.34
C ALA A 48 -16.71 -7.66 6.00
N VAL A 49 -15.79 -8.38 5.37
CA VAL A 49 -15.96 -9.82 5.07
C VAL A 49 -16.04 -10.66 6.35
N VAL A 50 -15.20 -10.37 7.35
CA VAL A 50 -15.29 -11.01 8.68
C VAL A 50 -16.64 -10.74 9.32
N GLY A 51 -17.10 -9.48 9.27
CA GLY A 51 -18.40 -9.09 9.81
C GLY A 51 -19.55 -9.87 9.18
N VAL A 52 -19.54 -10.07 7.85
CA VAL A 52 -20.51 -10.93 7.17
C VAL A 52 -20.45 -12.35 7.72
N ALA A 53 -19.27 -12.97 7.80
CA ALA A 53 -19.14 -14.33 8.30
C ALA A 53 -19.64 -14.46 9.75
N VAL A 54 -19.31 -13.51 10.61
CA VAL A 54 -19.75 -13.50 12.02
C VAL A 54 -21.26 -13.37 12.11
N THR A 55 -21.88 -12.47 11.34
CA THR A 55 -23.35 -12.28 11.37
C THR A 55 -24.12 -13.48 10.83
N LEU A 56 -23.55 -14.23 9.90
CA LEU A 56 -24.14 -15.45 9.36
C LEU A 56 -23.95 -16.67 10.26
N LEU A 57 -22.84 -16.73 11.02
CA LEU A 57 -22.54 -17.83 11.93
C LEU A 57 -23.21 -17.70 13.31
N LEU A 58 -23.45 -16.47 13.77
CA LEU A 58 -23.94 -16.16 15.12
C LEU A 58 -25.21 -15.28 15.08
N PRO A 59 -26.29 -15.71 14.42
CA PRO A 59 -27.46 -14.87 14.17
C PRO A 59 -28.18 -14.43 15.45
N GLY A 60 -28.14 -15.24 16.52
CA GLY A 60 -28.84 -14.92 17.78
C GLY A 60 -28.10 -13.95 18.70
N HIS A 61 -26.75 -13.84 18.57
CA HIS A 61 -25.92 -13.02 19.48
C HIS A 61 -25.63 -11.63 18.91
N ALA A 62 -25.58 -11.49 17.60
CA ALA A 62 -25.35 -10.20 16.96
C ALA A 62 -26.57 -9.25 17.11
N SER A 63 -27.80 -9.78 17.16
CA SER A 63 -29.00 -9.01 17.35
C SER A 63 -29.10 -8.41 18.75
N SER A 64 -28.76 -9.13 19.81
CA SER A 64 -28.86 -8.66 21.20
C SER A 64 -27.87 -7.55 21.56
N PHE A 65 -26.67 -7.56 20.99
CA PHE A 65 -25.67 -6.51 21.20
C PHE A 65 -26.02 -5.23 20.44
N MET A 66 -26.56 -5.34 19.24
CA MET A 66 -26.97 -4.19 18.43
C MET A 66 -28.29 -3.62 18.83
N SER A 67 -29.24 -4.42 19.38
CA SER A 67 -30.51 -3.94 19.89
C SER A 67 -30.36 -3.07 21.14
N SER A 68 -29.29 -3.29 21.93
CA SER A 68 -28.98 -2.41 23.08
C SER A 68 -28.49 -1.01 22.65
N LEU A 69 -27.97 -0.87 21.42
CA LEU A 69 -27.49 0.40 20.88
C LEU A 69 -28.53 1.17 20.04
N VAL A 70 -29.51 0.52 19.47
CA VAL A 70 -30.45 1.11 18.49
C VAL A 70 -31.92 0.79 18.83
N GLY A 71 -32.28 0.71 20.09
CA GLY A 71 -33.62 0.64 20.66
C GLY A 71 -34.79 0.08 19.84
N GLN A 72 -35.49 -0.83 20.43
CA GLN A 72 -36.89 -1.32 20.28
C GLN A 72 -37.52 -1.60 18.90
N CYS A 73 -37.20 -0.92 17.82
CA CYS A 73 -37.74 -1.24 16.47
C CYS A 73 -37.13 -2.47 15.78
N LEU A 74 -36.02 -3.01 16.30
CA LEU A 74 -35.33 -4.18 15.74
C LEU A 74 -35.67 -5.50 16.41
N ASP A 75 -36.36 -5.47 17.56
CA ASP A 75 -36.74 -6.70 18.33
C ASP A 75 -37.68 -7.63 17.56
N SER A 76 -38.53 -7.08 16.70
CA SER A 76 -39.45 -7.90 15.88
C SER A 76 -38.75 -8.73 14.79
N LEU A 77 -37.49 -8.41 14.46
CA LEU A 77 -36.70 -9.12 13.47
C LEU A 77 -35.73 -10.17 14.09
N ALA A 78 -35.57 -10.17 15.41
CA ALA A 78 -34.69 -11.03 16.16
C ALA A 78 -35.18 -12.50 16.29
N HIS A 79 -36.42 -12.78 15.94
CA HIS A 79 -37.04 -14.11 16.12
C HIS A 79 -36.95 -15.01 14.86
N ALA A 80 -36.34 -14.55 13.78
CA ALA A 80 -36.13 -15.41 12.62
C ALA A 80 -34.91 -16.34 12.88
N THR A 81 -35.19 -17.62 13.13
CA THR A 81 -34.16 -18.67 13.10
C THR A 81 -33.49 -18.67 11.71
N PRO A 82 -32.16 -18.62 11.63
CA PRO A 82 -31.50 -18.62 10.32
C PRO A 82 -31.81 -19.94 9.60
N ALA A 83 -32.10 -19.85 8.32
CA ALA A 83 -32.19 -21.02 7.48
C ALA A 83 -30.84 -21.77 7.50
N ALA A 84 -30.89 -23.11 7.48
CA ALA A 84 -29.67 -23.94 7.53
C ALA A 84 -28.64 -23.57 6.45
N GLY A 85 -29.09 -22.99 5.32
CA GLY A 85 -28.24 -22.47 4.26
C GLY A 85 -27.46 -21.21 4.62
N GLU A 86 -27.99 -20.33 5.48
CA GLU A 86 -27.29 -19.10 5.91
C GLU A 86 -26.11 -19.42 6.85
N SER A 87 -26.28 -20.39 7.76
CA SER A 87 -25.19 -20.83 8.62
C SER A 87 -24.11 -21.59 7.86
N ALA A 88 -24.47 -22.37 6.84
CA ALA A 88 -23.51 -23.02 5.95
C ALA A 88 -22.72 -22.01 5.12
N ALA A 89 -23.37 -21.00 4.56
CA ALA A 89 -22.70 -19.93 3.81
C ALA A 89 -21.72 -19.13 4.69
N GLY A 90 -22.13 -18.83 5.95
CA GLY A 90 -21.27 -18.18 6.94
C GLY A 90 -20.04 -19.03 7.29
N ALA A 91 -20.23 -20.35 7.48
CA ALA A 91 -19.14 -21.28 7.76
C ALA A 91 -18.15 -21.33 6.58
N VAL A 92 -18.63 -21.43 5.34
CA VAL A 92 -17.79 -21.38 4.13
C VAL A 92 -17.03 -20.06 4.04
N GLY A 93 -17.70 -18.93 4.28
CA GLY A 93 -17.08 -17.61 4.28
C GLY A 93 -15.99 -17.47 5.34
N ALA A 94 -16.24 -17.97 6.56
CA ALA A 94 -15.27 -17.95 7.63
C ALA A 94 -14.03 -18.82 7.31
N VAL A 95 -14.24 -20.01 6.78
CA VAL A 95 -13.14 -20.91 6.35
C VAL A 95 -12.33 -20.25 5.23
N ALA A 96 -12.98 -19.71 4.22
CA ALA A 96 -12.32 -19.01 3.11
C ALA A 96 -11.47 -17.83 3.61
N LEU A 97 -11.98 -17.06 4.58
CA LEU A 97 -11.25 -15.96 5.18
C LEU A 97 -10.03 -16.44 5.96
N VAL A 98 -10.17 -17.47 6.82
CA VAL A 98 -9.05 -18.03 7.58
C VAL A 98 -7.97 -18.53 6.64
N VAL A 99 -8.35 -19.24 5.57
CA VAL A 99 -7.42 -19.71 4.54
C VAL A 99 -6.74 -18.50 3.85
N ALA A 100 -7.48 -17.48 3.46
CA ALA A 100 -6.91 -16.28 2.81
C ALA A 100 -5.92 -15.56 3.73
N VAL A 101 -6.29 -15.32 5.00
CA VAL A 101 -5.41 -14.70 6.01
C VAL A 101 -4.19 -15.58 6.25
N GLY A 102 -4.36 -16.89 6.38
CA GLY A 102 -3.26 -17.85 6.53
C GLY A 102 -2.29 -17.82 5.34
N CYS A 103 -2.81 -17.85 4.13
CA CYS A 103 -2.01 -17.75 2.90
C CYS A 103 -1.26 -16.41 2.80
N VAL A 104 -1.92 -15.29 3.10
CA VAL A 104 -1.28 -13.96 3.12
C VAL A 104 -0.17 -13.92 4.17
N SER A 105 -0.46 -14.38 5.38
CA SER A 105 0.51 -14.41 6.48
C SER A 105 1.71 -15.28 6.15
N LEU A 106 1.49 -16.48 5.64
CA LEU A 106 2.55 -17.40 5.21
C LEU A 106 3.42 -16.76 4.11
N ARG A 107 2.81 -16.13 3.11
CA ARG A 107 3.53 -15.44 2.04
C ARG A 107 4.33 -14.23 2.54
N ILE A 108 3.80 -13.48 3.53
CA ILE A 108 4.55 -12.39 4.16
C ILE A 108 5.76 -12.95 4.90
N VAL A 109 5.59 -14.02 5.69
CA VAL A 109 6.69 -14.66 6.44
C VAL A 109 7.76 -15.18 5.49
N GLN A 110 7.37 -15.97 4.48
CA GLN A 110 8.30 -16.50 3.47
C GLN A 110 9.06 -15.39 2.74
N ARG A 111 8.37 -14.31 2.34
CA ARG A 111 9.02 -13.17 1.69
C ARG A 111 9.96 -12.43 2.62
N ARG A 112 9.53 -12.20 3.87
CA ARG A 112 10.38 -11.54 4.87
C ARG A 112 11.63 -12.36 5.18
N SER A 113 11.52 -13.68 5.32
CA SER A 113 12.68 -14.55 5.57
C SER A 113 13.63 -14.56 4.37
N ALA A 114 13.13 -14.76 3.16
CA ALA A 114 13.95 -14.73 1.95
C ALA A 114 14.63 -13.36 1.74
N GLN A 115 13.93 -12.28 2.03
CA GLN A 115 14.53 -10.94 1.93
C GLN A 115 15.54 -10.67 3.03
N ARG A 116 15.33 -11.17 4.26
CA ARG A 116 16.32 -11.07 5.34
C ARG A 116 17.61 -11.77 4.95
N ALA A 117 17.51 -12.99 4.46
CA ALA A 117 18.68 -13.75 4.01
C ALA A 117 19.44 -13.02 2.89
N ARG A 118 18.71 -12.58 1.86
CA ARG A 118 19.33 -11.82 0.74
C ARG A 118 19.97 -10.50 1.18
N ARG A 119 19.34 -9.78 2.11
CA ARG A 119 19.89 -8.54 2.66
C ARG A 119 21.13 -8.79 3.48
N GLN A 120 21.14 -9.86 4.25
CA GLN A 120 22.30 -10.24 5.02
C GLN A 120 23.47 -10.55 4.10
N GLN A 121 23.25 -11.38 3.09
CA GLN A 121 24.26 -11.66 2.05
C GLN A 121 24.77 -10.38 1.37
N LEU A 122 23.86 -9.49 0.94
CA LEU A 122 24.22 -8.23 0.31
C LEU A 122 24.94 -7.28 1.27
N SER A 123 24.47 -7.19 2.52
CA SER A 123 25.14 -6.42 3.57
C SER A 123 26.55 -6.92 3.83
N ASP A 124 26.75 -8.25 3.88
CA ASP A 124 28.05 -8.87 4.08
C ASP A 124 28.96 -8.62 2.87
N THR A 125 28.42 -8.75 1.65
CA THR A 125 29.16 -8.42 0.42
C THR A 125 29.60 -6.96 0.41
N ILE A 126 28.68 -6.02 0.72
CA ILE A 126 29.01 -4.58 0.76
C ILE A 126 30.07 -4.27 1.83
N CYS A 127 30.04 -4.94 2.97
CA CYS A 127 31.07 -4.77 4.00
C CYS A 127 32.43 -5.31 3.58
N LEU A 128 32.47 -6.33 2.72
CA LEU A 128 33.71 -6.96 2.25
C LEU A 128 34.30 -6.25 1.05
N THR A 129 33.48 -5.72 0.15
CA THR A 129 33.92 -5.16 -1.15
C THR A 129 33.76 -3.64 -1.23
N GLY A 130 32.93 -3.07 -0.38
CA GLY A 130 32.65 -1.64 -0.37
C GLY A 130 33.60 -0.85 0.53
N PHE A 131 33.70 0.42 0.23
CA PHE A 131 34.47 1.40 0.99
C PHE A 131 33.61 2.61 1.36
N GLN A 132 34.06 3.39 2.34
CA GLN A 132 33.40 4.62 2.74
C GLN A 132 34.22 5.82 2.29
N LEU A 133 33.56 6.83 1.75
CA LEU A 133 34.19 8.08 1.38
C LEU A 133 33.97 9.16 2.46
N PRO A 134 34.98 10.01 2.73
CA PRO A 134 34.80 11.21 3.55
C PRO A 134 33.63 12.05 3.00
N GLY A 135 32.74 12.51 3.90
CA GLY A 135 31.53 13.25 3.51
C GLY A 135 30.26 12.39 3.30
N PHE A 136 30.41 11.08 3.19
CA PHE A 136 29.28 10.15 3.01
C PHE A 136 29.32 8.97 4.02
N PRO A 137 29.24 9.23 5.33
CA PRO A 137 29.48 8.20 6.36
C PRO A 137 28.41 7.08 6.40
N ASP A 138 27.24 7.33 5.85
CA ASP A 138 26.12 6.37 5.77
C ASP A 138 26.06 5.63 4.44
N VAL A 139 26.99 5.91 3.51
CA VAL A 139 27.02 5.34 2.16
C VAL A 139 28.20 4.39 2.00
N TRP A 140 27.91 3.20 1.52
CA TRP A 140 28.92 2.21 1.12
C TRP A 140 29.07 2.24 -0.39
N TRP A 141 30.28 2.58 -0.84
CA TRP A 141 30.61 2.69 -2.24
C TRP A 141 31.12 1.35 -2.76
N LEU A 142 30.60 0.97 -3.93
CA LEU A 142 31.01 -0.22 -4.67
C LEU A 142 31.77 0.23 -5.91
N ASP A 143 32.86 -0.44 -6.21
CA ASP A 143 33.61 -0.20 -7.44
C ASP A 143 32.89 -0.89 -8.62
N ASP A 144 31.98 -0.16 -9.25
CA ASP A 144 31.16 -0.61 -10.39
C ASP A 144 30.84 0.61 -11.26
N ASP A 145 31.19 0.53 -12.55
CA ASP A 145 30.96 1.60 -13.52
C ASP A 145 29.50 1.87 -13.83
N ARG A 146 28.61 0.94 -13.50
CA ARG A 146 27.17 1.11 -13.67
C ARG A 146 26.62 2.01 -12.57
N PRO A 147 25.85 3.07 -12.91
CA PRO A 147 25.34 4.02 -11.93
C PRO A 147 24.16 3.41 -11.16
N VAL A 148 24.42 2.91 -9.96
CA VAL A 148 23.43 2.26 -9.10
C VAL A 148 23.45 2.89 -7.71
N ALA A 149 22.27 3.21 -7.19
CA ALA A 149 22.05 3.51 -5.79
C ALA A 149 20.88 2.69 -5.26
N PHE A 150 20.96 2.24 -4.02
CA PHE A 150 19.89 1.45 -3.39
C PHE A 150 19.95 1.54 -1.88
N CYS A 151 18.79 1.40 -1.26
CA CYS A 151 18.65 1.33 0.17
C CYS A 151 18.49 -0.12 0.66
N LEU A 152 19.29 -0.51 1.63
CA LEU A 152 19.13 -1.73 2.43
C LEU A 152 18.43 -1.38 3.73
N SER A 153 17.12 -1.58 3.77
CA SER A 153 16.33 -1.37 4.97
C SER A 153 16.54 -2.53 5.96
N GLY A 154 16.90 -2.24 7.20
CA GLY A 154 17.15 -3.21 8.26
C GLY A 154 17.33 -2.52 9.60
N PRO A 155 17.76 -3.27 10.65
CA PRO A 155 18.08 -2.67 11.96
C PRO A 155 19.17 -1.59 11.86
N ARG A 156 20.11 -1.77 10.94
CA ARG A 156 21.07 -0.75 10.51
C ARG A 156 20.81 -0.48 9.05
N THR A 157 20.13 0.62 8.76
CA THR A 157 19.91 1.08 7.39
C THR A 157 21.25 1.45 6.76
N ARG A 158 21.53 0.91 5.58
CA ARG A 158 22.71 1.21 4.78
C ARG A 158 22.30 1.63 3.38
N ILE A 159 23.01 2.57 2.82
CA ILE A 159 22.87 2.96 1.44
C ILE A 159 24.06 2.41 0.70
N GLY A 160 23.81 1.64 -0.36
CA GLY A 160 24.82 1.22 -1.32
C GLY A 160 24.78 2.15 -2.52
N ALA A 161 25.95 2.57 -2.99
CA ALA A 161 26.11 3.38 -4.18
C ALA A 161 27.33 2.90 -4.97
N SER A 162 27.28 3.00 -6.28
CA SER A 162 28.42 2.66 -7.14
C SER A 162 29.24 3.89 -7.52
N THR A 163 30.53 3.68 -7.79
CA THR A 163 31.44 4.71 -8.32
C THR A 163 30.98 5.25 -9.68
N GLY A 164 30.28 4.45 -10.47
CA GLY A 164 29.68 4.87 -11.74
C GLY A 164 28.70 6.04 -11.65
N LEU A 165 28.17 6.34 -10.43
CA LEU A 165 27.37 7.54 -10.22
C LEU A 165 28.16 8.83 -10.42
N PHE A 166 29.46 8.88 -10.04
CA PHE A 166 30.31 10.05 -10.22
C PHE A 166 30.56 10.38 -11.70
N GLY A 167 30.58 9.37 -12.56
CA GLY A 167 30.74 9.58 -14.00
C GLY A 167 29.50 10.14 -14.71
N ARG A 168 28.34 10.10 -14.03
CA ARG A 168 27.06 10.51 -14.62
C ARG A 168 26.40 11.70 -13.96
N LEU A 169 26.60 11.89 -12.67
CA LEU A 169 25.90 12.87 -11.86
C LEU A 169 26.83 13.97 -11.37
N GLY A 170 26.34 15.20 -11.38
CA GLY A 170 26.97 16.26 -10.61
C GLY A 170 26.74 16.06 -9.11
N ILE A 171 27.50 16.78 -8.29
CA ILE A 171 27.47 16.61 -6.83
C ILE A 171 26.07 16.84 -6.23
N ASP A 172 25.35 17.83 -6.71
CA ASP A 172 23.98 18.13 -6.22
C ASP A 172 22.99 17.03 -6.62
N GLU A 173 23.12 16.48 -7.83
CA GLU A 173 22.33 15.36 -8.31
C GLU A 173 22.62 14.08 -7.52
N LEU A 174 23.89 13.83 -7.20
CA LEU A 174 24.30 12.73 -6.36
C LEU A 174 23.68 12.82 -4.96
N HIS A 175 23.76 14.00 -4.34
CA HIS A 175 23.11 14.24 -3.05
C HIS A 175 21.60 14.05 -3.13
N ALA A 176 20.96 14.45 -4.22
CA ALA A 176 19.52 14.24 -4.45
C ALA A 176 19.17 12.75 -4.54
N VAL A 177 19.95 11.94 -5.27
CA VAL A 177 19.77 10.48 -5.35
C VAL A 177 19.96 9.82 -3.98
N LEU A 178 21.00 10.15 -3.25
CA LEU A 178 21.22 9.61 -1.90
C LEU A 178 20.12 10.02 -0.93
N SER A 179 19.57 11.24 -1.07
CA SER A 179 18.43 11.70 -0.27
C SER A 179 17.15 10.92 -0.60
N HIS A 180 16.93 10.54 -1.86
CA HIS A 180 15.85 9.66 -2.30
C HIS A 180 15.96 8.28 -1.62
N GLU A 181 17.14 7.66 -1.65
CA GLU A 181 17.38 6.37 -0.99
C GLU A 181 17.19 6.45 0.54
N ARG A 182 17.66 7.55 1.17
CA ARG A 182 17.40 7.81 2.60
C ARG A 182 15.92 7.95 2.92
N ALA A 183 15.13 8.49 1.99
CA ALA A 183 13.69 8.61 2.17
C ALA A 183 12.99 7.24 2.19
N HIS A 184 13.38 6.31 1.29
CA HIS A 184 12.88 4.93 1.33
C HIS A 184 13.14 4.26 2.68
N ALA A 185 14.32 4.48 3.24
CA ALA A 185 14.71 3.96 4.54
C ALA A 185 13.85 4.52 5.68
N ARG A 186 13.77 5.84 5.77
CA ARG A 186 13.06 6.56 6.85
C ARG A 186 11.58 6.24 6.86
N MET A 187 10.95 6.18 5.70
CA MET A 187 9.51 5.93 5.56
C MET A 187 9.15 4.45 5.56
N ARG A 188 10.12 3.55 5.71
CA ARG A 188 9.93 2.09 5.74
C ARG A 188 9.11 1.56 4.54
N HIS A 189 9.26 2.16 3.37
CA HIS A 189 8.50 1.83 2.16
C HIS A 189 8.49 0.33 1.86
N HIS A 190 9.62 -0.33 2.14
CA HIS A 190 9.76 -1.76 1.95
C HIS A 190 8.71 -2.59 2.68
N THR A 191 8.35 -2.25 3.92
CA THR A 191 7.36 -3.03 4.69
C THR A 191 5.99 -2.96 4.03
N THR A 192 5.60 -1.76 3.58
CA THR A 192 4.32 -1.53 2.90
C THR A 192 4.26 -2.21 1.53
N ILE A 193 5.37 -2.17 0.78
CA ILE A 193 5.48 -2.84 -0.53
C ILE A 193 5.36 -4.37 -0.36
N VAL A 194 6.10 -4.97 0.59
CA VAL A 194 6.02 -6.42 0.84
C VAL A 194 4.62 -6.86 1.22
N TRP A 195 3.96 -6.08 2.08
CA TRP A 195 2.56 -6.33 2.43
C TRP A 195 1.65 -6.29 1.21
N ALA A 196 1.69 -5.19 0.46
CA ALA A 196 0.85 -4.99 -0.72
C ALA A 196 1.05 -6.08 -1.78
N GLU A 197 2.31 -6.50 -2.01
CA GLU A 197 2.63 -7.59 -2.95
C GLU A 197 2.14 -8.96 -2.46
N ALA A 198 2.24 -9.23 -1.16
CA ALA A 198 1.73 -10.49 -0.61
C ALA A 198 0.22 -10.59 -0.77
N CYS A 199 -0.50 -9.52 -0.41
CA CYS A 199 -1.94 -9.42 -0.60
C CYS A 199 -2.33 -9.52 -2.08
N GLY A 200 -1.66 -8.76 -2.95
CA GLY A 200 -1.97 -8.73 -4.38
C GLY A 200 -1.76 -10.07 -5.10
N ARG A 201 -0.81 -10.89 -4.64
CA ARG A 201 -0.60 -12.24 -5.20
C ARG A 201 -1.58 -13.27 -4.67
N THR A 202 -1.98 -13.14 -3.41
CA THR A 202 -2.87 -14.11 -2.77
C THR A 202 -4.32 -13.87 -3.16
N LEU A 203 -4.72 -12.60 -3.28
CA LEU A 203 -6.09 -12.16 -3.53
C LEU A 203 -6.20 -11.44 -4.90
N ALA A 204 -5.49 -11.93 -5.91
CA ALA A 204 -5.38 -11.29 -7.23
C ALA A 204 -6.73 -11.12 -7.96
N ALA A 205 -7.74 -11.94 -7.63
CA ALA A 205 -9.08 -11.84 -8.19
C ALA A 205 -9.80 -10.53 -7.76
N VAL A 206 -9.44 -9.98 -6.61
CA VAL A 206 -10.05 -8.75 -6.10
C VAL A 206 -9.21 -7.54 -6.51
N PRO A 207 -9.76 -6.58 -7.30
CA PRO A 207 -9.03 -5.42 -7.82
C PRO A 207 -8.31 -4.59 -6.76
N LEU A 208 -8.90 -4.44 -5.56
CA LEU A 208 -8.29 -3.76 -4.42
C LEU A 208 -6.89 -4.30 -4.10
N PHE A 209 -6.72 -5.60 -4.09
CA PHE A 209 -5.45 -6.23 -3.76
C PHE A 209 -4.52 -6.27 -4.98
N ARG A 210 -5.05 -6.54 -6.17
CA ARG A 210 -4.28 -6.58 -7.41
C ARG A 210 -3.63 -5.25 -7.75
N PHE A 211 -4.40 -4.16 -7.71
CA PHE A 211 -3.88 -2.81 -8.01
C PHE A 211 -3.06 -2.22 -6.86
N GLY A 212 -3.33 -2.63 -5.61
CA GLY A 212 -2.65 -2.12 -4.43
C GLY A 212 -1.13 -2.28 -4.49
N ALA A 213 -0.65 -3.42 -4.95
CA ALA A 213 0.79 -3.69 -5.04
C ALA A 213 1.51 -2.71 -6.00
N GLN A 214 0.92 -2.47 -7.17
CA GLN A 214 1.50 -1.56 -8.16
C GLN A 214 1.39 -0.09 -7.71
N SER A 215 0.23 0.29 -7.17
CA SER A 215 -0.01 1.65 -6.68
C SER A 215 0.91 2.01 -5.51
N VAL A 216 1.04 1.14 -4.52
CA VAL A 216 1.92 1.36 -3.37
C VAL A 216 3.38 1.52 -3.81
N ARG A 217 3.84 0.72 -4.78
CA ARG A 217 5.19 0.86 -5.33
C ARG A 217 5.37 2.22 -6.02
N GLY A 218 4.47 2.62 -6.91
CA GLY A 218 4.53 3.91 -7.59
C GLY A 218 4.46 5.10 -6.64
N LEU A 219 3.57 5.04 -5.64
CA LEU A 219 3.44 6.08 -4.61
C LEU A 219 4.68 6.18 -3.71
N SER A 220 5.37 5.05 -3.43
CA SER A 220 6.61 5.06 -2.66
C SER A 220 7.74 5.80 -3.38
N GLU A 221 7.84 5.64 -4.72
CA GLU A 221 8.78 6.39 -5.54
C GLU A 221 8.47 7.89 -5.52
N GLN A 222 7.19 8.25 -5.69
CA GLN A 222 6.76 9.66 -5.64
C GLN A 222 7.02 10.30 -4.26
N ALA A 223 6.79 9.56 -3.17
CA ALA A 223 7.06 10.04 -1.81
C ALA A 223 8.55 10.25 -1.57
N ALA A 224 9.42 9.38 -2.11
CA ALA A 224 10.87 9.52 -2.02
C ALA A 224 11.35 10.70 -2.89
N ASP A 225 10.82 10.85 -4.11
CA ASP A 225 11.10 12.01 -4.97
C ASP A 225 10.69 13.33 -4.32
N ALA A 226 9.50 13.38 -3.72
CA ALA A 226 9.03 14.58 -3.01
C ALA A 226 9.93 14.94 -1.82
N ALA A 227 10.42 13.93 -1.08
CA ALA A 227 11.36 14.14 0.03
C ALA A 227 12.72 14.64 -0.47
N ALA A 228 13.26 14.07 -1.54
CA ALA A 228 14.51 14.54 -2.14
C ALA A 228 14.36 15.95 -2.72
N ALA A 229 13.25 16.24 -3.40
CA ALA A 229 12.97 17.53 -3.99
C ALA A 229 12.79 18.66 -2.94
N ALA A 230 12.31 18.33 -1.74
CA ALA A 230 12.22 19.29 -0.65
C ALA A 230 13.59 19.80 -0.18
N SER A 231 14.63 18.96 -0.29
CA SER A 231 16.01 19.30 0.15
C SER A 231 16.89 19.82 -0.98
N HIS A 232 16.73 19.30 -2.21
CA HIS A 232 17.64 19.55 -3.34
C HIS A 232 16.97 20.25 -4.53
N GLY A 233 15.68 20.53 -4.46
CA GLY A 233 14.91 21.13 -5.55
C GLY A 233 14.45 20.10 -6.59
N ARG A 234 13.30 20.40 -7.20
CA ARG A 234 12.66 19.51 -8.19
C ARG A 234 13.47 19.33 -9.47
N ALA A 235 14.11 20.40 -9.93
CA ALA A 235 14.92 20.38 -11.14
C ALA A 235 16.11 19.45 -11.02
N THR A 236 16.81 19.47 -9.87
CA THR A 236 17.96 18.60 -9.57
C THR A 236 17.55 17.13 -9.55
N VAL A 237 16.43 16.82 -8.85
CA VAL A 237 15.92 15.44 -8.80
C VAL A 237 15.47 14.95 -10.19
N ALA A 238 14.81 15.80 -10.98
CA ALA A 238 14.40 15.47 -12.34
C ALA A 238 15.61 15.23 -13.26
N SER A 239 16.64 16.08 -13.18
CA SER A 239 17.89 15.94 -13.94
C SER A 239 18.59 14.61 -13.58
N ALA A 240 18.74 14.31 -12.31
CA ALA A 240 19.32 13.05 -11.84
C ALA A 240 18.52 11.83 -12.36
N LEU A 241 17.20 11.88 -12.29
CA LEU A 241 16.32 10.82 -12.79
C LEU A 241 16.48 10.58 -14.29
N ILE A 242 16.56 11.65 -15.10
CA ILE A 242 16.77 11.55 -16.56
C ILE A 242 18.12 10.89 -16.85
N LYS A 243 19.20 11.34 -16.20
CA LYS A 243 20.54 10.80 -16.39
C LYS A 243 20.64 9.32 -16.02
N LEU A 244 20.01 8.92 -14.93
CA LEU A 244 19.97 7.52 -14.50
C LEU A 244 19.07 6.66 -15.39
N ALA A 245 17.94 7.18 -15.84
CA ALA A 245 17.04 6.45 -16.74
C ALA A 245 17.62 6.20 -18.13
N SER A 246 18.57 7.06 -18.58
CA SER A 246 19.30 6.89 -19.86
C SER A 246 20.50 5.96 -19.76
N ALA A 247 20.83 5.46 -18.56
CA ALA A 247 21.88 4.45 -18.38
C ALA A 247 21.38 3.08 -18.82
N PRO A 248 22.27 2.20 -19.30
CA PRO A 248 21.93 0.80 -19.52
C PRO A 248 21.34 0.19 -18.24
N PRO A 249 20.31 -0.67 -18.35
CA PRO A 249 19.67 -1.27 -17.17
C PRO A 249 20.72 -2.09 -16.40
N ALA A 250 20.98 -1.69 -15.16
CA ALA A 250 21.82 -2.46 -14.26
C ALA A 250 20.98 -3.50 -13.52
N PRO A 251 21.47 -4.74 -13.34
CA PRO A 251 20.81 -5.72 -12.49
C PRO A 251 20.82 -5.20 -11.06
N MET A 252 19.63 -4.84 -10.57
CA MET A 252 19.47 -4.41 -9.17
C MET A 252 19.67 -5.59 -8.23
N PRO A 253 20.39 -5.40 -7.11
CA PRO A 253 20.55 -6.47 -6.14
C PRO A 253 19.19 -6.98 -5.64
N PRO A 254 18.97 -8.29 -5.58
CA PRO A 254 17.70 -8.87 -5.12
C PRO A 254 17.42 -8.44 -3.68
N GLY A 255 16.28 -7.76 -3.45
CA GLY A 255 15.88 -7.27 -2.12
C GLY A 255 16.18 -5.79 -1.86
N SER A 256 16.85 -5.11 -2.79
CA SER A 256 16.93 -3.65 -2.80
C SER A 256 15.63 -3.03 -3.37
N LEU A 257 15.27 -1.85 -2.88
CA LEU A 257 14.34 -0.98 -3.57
C LEU A 257 15.19 -0.12 -4.50
N GLY A 258 15.05 -0.33 -5.78
CA GLY A 258 15.65 0.51 -6.80
C GLY A 258 14.58 1.15 -7.64
N ALA A 259 14.92 2.27 -8.27
CA ALA A 259 14.00 3.01 -9.13
C ALA A 259 13.35 2.08 -10.16
N ALA A 260 12.06 1.85 -10.02
CA ALA A 260 11.31 1.03 -10.96
C ALA A 260 11.22 1.75 -12.31
N GLN A 261 11.78 1.17 -13.34
CA GLN A 261 11.82 1.74 -14.69
C GLN A 261 10.43 2.06 -15.28
N GLY A 262 9.37 1.41 -14.79
CA GLY A 262 8.02 1.56 -15.32
C GLY A 262 7.28 2.87 -14.98
N SER A 263 7.85 3.76 -14.17
CA SER A 263 7.17 4.98 -13.72
C SER A 263 7.96 6.27 -13.98
N VAL A 264 9.06 6.22 -14.73
CA VAL A 264 9.96 7.38 -14.94
C VAL A 264 9.23 8.56 -15.56
N GLY A 265 8.42 8.34 -16.60
CA GLY A 265 7.66 9.41 -17.24
C GLY A 265 6.72 10.13 -16.27
N PHE A 266 5.96 9.39 -15.49
CA PHE A 266 5.04 9.97 -14.51
C PHE A 266 5.78 10.69 -13.36
N ARG A 267 6.92 10.15 -12.90
CA ARG A 267 7.78 10.81 -11.90
C ARG A 267 8.29 12.15 -12.44
N LEU A 268 8.75 12.18 -13.69
CA LEU A 268 9.19 13.41 -14.36
C LEU A 268 8.07 14.42 -14.51
N ASP A 269 6.87 14.01 -14.90
CA ASP A 269 5.72 14.89 -15.01
C ASP A 269 5.35 15.53 -13.65
N THR A 270 5.48 14.77 -12.57
CA THR A 270 5.26 15.25 -11.20
C THR A 270 6.36 16.24 -10.79
N LEU A 271 7.63 15.95 -11.06
CA LEU A 271 8.77 16.80 -10.72
C LEU A 271 8.80 18.09 -11.56
N THR A 272 8.45 18.03 -12.84
CA THR A 272 8.43 19.20 -13.75
C THR A 272 7.17 20.05 -13.61
N GLY A 273 6.21 19.64 -12.76
CA GLY A 273 4.97 20.38 -12.53
C GLY A 273 3.91 20.23 -13.62
N ARG A 274 4.10 19.27 -14.56
CA ARG A 274 3.09 18.92 -15.58
C ARG A 274 1.93 18.12 -14.96
N ALA A 275 2.20 17.33 -13.92
CA ALA A 275 1.15 16.69 -13.15
C ALA A 275 0.52 17.69 -12.15
N PRO A 276 -0.79 17.57 -11.85
CA PRO A 276 -1.46 18.42 -10.87
C PRO A 276 -0.80 18.25 -9.49
N ARG A 277 -0.53 19.40 -8.83
CA ARG A 277 0.05 19.40 -7.48
C ARG A 277 -0.92 18.79 -6.48
N SER A 278 -0.43 17.88 -5.64
CA SER A 278 -1.21 17.42 -4.50
C SER A 278 -1.36 18.56 -3.48
N ASN A 279 -2.59 18.88 -3.08
CA ASN A 279 -2.89 19.84 -2.04
C ASN A 279 -3.42 19.10 -0.81
N PHE A 280 -3.11 19.61 0.40
CA PHE A 280 -3.65 19.10 1.66
C PHE A 280 -5.19 19.01 1.65
N ARG A 281 -5.87 19.97 1.01
CA ARG A 281 -7.32 19.94 0.80
C ARG A 281 -7.78 18.72 0.00
N SER A 282 -7.02 18.28 -1.00
CA SER A 282 -7.35 17.04 -1.73
C SER A 282 -7.18 15.79 -0.87
N SER A 283 -6.29 15.81 0.09
CA SER A 283 -6.12 14.68 1.04
C SER A 283 -7.30 14.55 2.01
N LEU A 284 -7.88 15.69 2.45
CA LEU A 284 -9.15 15.71 3.19
C LEU A 284 -10.31 15.15 2.34
N HIS A 285 -10.33 15.44 1.04
CA HIS A 285 -11.33 14.87 0.13
C HIS A 285 -11.19 13.35 -0.02
N ILE A 286 -9.95 12.78 -0.03
CA ILE A 286 -9.80 11.31 -0.01
C ILE A 286 -10.39 10.73 1.27
N ALA A 287 -10.02 11.26 2.43
CA ALA A 287 -10.55 10.77 3.70
C ALA A 287 -12.08 10.85 3.70
N ALA A 288 -12.64 11.98 3.26
CA ALA A 288 -14.08 12.18 3.15
C ALA A 288 -14.73 11.21 2.14
N ILE A 289 -14.16 11.04 0.95
CA ILE A 289 -14.69 10.13 -0.07
C ILE A 289 -14.52 8.67 0.37
N THR A 290 -13.39 8.30 0.99
CA THR A 290 -13.20 6.94 1.52
C THR A 290 -14.20 6.66 2.63
N THR A 291 -14.42 7.63 3.54
CA THR A 291 -15.45 7.54 4.59
C THR A 291 -16.84 7.46 3.97
N LEU A 292 -17.12 8.27 2.97
CA LEU A 292 -18.42 8.25 2.26
C LEU A 292 -18.64 6.93 1.52
N CYS A 293 -17.63 6.39 0.84
CA CYS A 293 -17.71 5.07 0.18
C CYS A 293 -17.90 3.91 1.16
N VAL A 294 -17.57 4.09 2.44
CA VAL A 294 -17.78 3.11 3.50
C VAL A 294 -19.14 3.32 4.18
N VAL A 295 -19.46 4.56 4.54
CA VAL A 295 -20.64 4.89 5.35
C VAL A 295 -21.89 5.00 4.49
N ALA A 296 -21.80 5.53 3.26
CA ALA A 296 -22.99 5.74 2.43
C ALA A 296 -23.68 4.43 1.99
N PRO A 297 -22.98 3.38 1.51
CA PRO A 297 -23.64 2.12 1.20
C PRO A 297 -24.26 1.47 2.44
N ALA A 298 -23.58 1.54 3.58
CA ALA A 298 -24.12 1.05 4.85
C ALA A 298 -25.38 1.82 5.28
N ALA A 299 -25.35 3.15 5.20
CA ALA A 299 -26.48 4.02 5.55
C ALA A 299 -27.65 3.85 4.58
N VAL A 300 -27.40 3.76 3.27
CA VAL A 300 -28.48 3.58 2.26
C VAL A 300 -29.17 2.23 2.44
N VAL A 301 -28.41 1.16 2.70
CA VAL A 301 -28.98 -0.16 2.95
C VAL A 301 -29.79 -0.15 4.25
N VAL A 302 -29.28 0.48 5.31
CA VAL A 302 -30.01 0.61 6.57
C VAL A 302 -31.29 1.44 6.37
N ALA A 303 -31.22 2.58 5.69
CA ALA A 303 -32.38 3.45 5.42
C ALA A 303 -33.44 2.80 4.52
N ALA A 304 -33.01 2.16 3.40
CA ALA A 304 -33.94 1.49 2.50
C ALA A 304 -34.73 0.36 3.17
N LEU A 305 -34.14 -0.25 4.16
CA LEU A 305 -34.73 -1.39 4.87
C LEU A 305 -35.55 -0.97 6.09
N SER A 306 -35.24 0.18 6.69
CA SER A 306 -36.15 0.77 7.71
C SER A 306 -37.48 1.20 7.08
N VAL A 307 -37.50 1.67 5.83
CA VAL A 307 -38.73 2.01 5.09
C VAL A 307 -39.55 0.75 4.76
N LEU A 308 -38.89 -0.36 4.39
CA LEU A 308 -39.56 -1.63 4.06
C LEU A 308 -40.10 -2.40 5.29
N THR A 309 -39.61 -2.08 6.48
CA THR A 309 -40.05 -2.71 7.74
C THR A 309 -41.09 -1.90 8.51
N CYS A 310 -41.30 -0.61 8.16
CA CYS A 310 -42.34 0.25 8.74
C CYS A 310 -43.61 0.33 7.87
N SER A 311 -43.64 -0.35 6.72
CA SER A 311 -44.85 -0.54 5.89
C SER A 311 -45.40 -1.94 6.06
#